data_5938887ce03a92fe1a9bb856eb6c95d6
#
_entry.id   5938887ce03a92fe1a9bb856eb6c95d6
#
_cell.length_a   1.000
_cell.length_b   1.000
_cell.length_c   1.000
_cell.angle_alpha   90.00
_cell.angle_beta   90.00
_cell.angle_gamma   90.00
#
_symmetry.space_group_name_H-M   'P 1'
#
loop_
_entity.id
_entity.type
_entity.pdbx_description
1 polymer ?
#
loop_
_entity_poly.entity_id
_entity_poly.type
_entity_poly.pdbx_seq_one_letter_code
_entity_poly.pdbx_strand_id
1 'polypeptide(L)'
;MGNKRTYQDIKAQEYRVFSTIPGMNELLQASPAEKPEVEAKYPDAVFAVVIASSLFNHNREVSEITQKAYFSILNGENIASVRFAYNKATDDYWKKHMWDD
;
A
#
# COMPACT_ATOMS: atom_id res chain seq x y z
N MET A 1 12.64 3.48 27.62
CA MET A 1 13.32 3.76 26.44
C MET A 1 12.39 4.04 25.31
N GLY A 2 12.45 5.20 24.80
CA GLY A 2 11.61 5.56 23.71
C GLY A 2 11.99 4.79 22.47
N ASN A 3 11.21 3.84 22.12
CA ASN A 3 11.46 3.09 20.90
C ASN A 3 10.88 3.81 19.73
N LYS A 4 11.33 5.04 19.54
CA LYS A 4 10.92 5.78 18.36
C LYS A 4 11.60 5.18 17.16
N ARG A 5 10.80 4.63 16.26
CA ARG A 5 11.32 4.11 15.01
C ARG A 5 11.75 5.28 14.15
N THR A 6 12.97 5.23 13.66
CA THR A 6 13.47 6.24 12.75
C THR A 6 12.90 5.97 11.34
N TYR A 7 13.00 6.98 10.47
CA TYR A 7 12.65 6.81 9.07
C TYR A 7 13.41 5.63 8.44
N GLN A 8 14.69 5.49 8.78
CA GLN A 8 15.51 4.41 8.24
C GLN A 8 15.01 3.04 8.72
N ASP A 9 14.56 2.96 9.97
CA ASP A 9 14.03 1.69 10.50
C ASP A 9 12.76 1.29 9.76
N ILE A 10 11.90 2.26 9.48
CA ILE A 10 10.66 2.00 8.75
C ILE A 10 10.98 1.57 7.32
N LYS A 11 11.93 2.24 6.66
CA LYS A 11 12.32 1.87 5.30
C LYS A 11 12.96 0.48 5.23
N ALA A 12 13.76 0.13 6.24
CA ALA A 12 14.35 -1.20 6.30
C ALA A 12 13.27 -2.28 6.46
N GLN A 13 12.27 -2.01 7.31
CA GLN A 13 11.15 -2.92 7.49
C GLN A 13 10.32 -3.04 6.22
N GLU A 14 10.07 -1.90 5.56
CA GLU A 14 9.35 -1.88 4.28
C GLU A 14 10.05 -2.79 3.27
N TYR A 15 11.36 -2.63 3.12
CA TYR A 15 12.12 -3.45 2.18
C TYR A 15 11.98 -4.94 2.48
N ARG A 16 12.14 -5.32 3.76
CA ARG A 16 12.05 -6.72 4.16
C ARG A 16 10.67 -7.30 3.90
N VAL A 17 9.63 -6.56 4.25
CA VAL A 17 8.25 -7.06 4.10
C VAL A 17 7.83 -7.06 2.64
N PHE A 18 8.06 -5.95 1.95
CA PHE A 18 7.61 -5.82 0.55
C PHE A 18 8.33 -6.80 -0.36
N SER A 19 9.62 -7.09 -0.12
CA SER A 19 10.35 -8.02 -0.97
C SER A 19 9.83 -9.46 -0.86
N THR A 20 9.07 -9.78 0.20
CA THR A 20 8.47 -11.11 0.33
C THR A 20 7.12 -11.22 -0.39
N ILE A 21 6.55 -10.11 -0.84
CA ILE A 21 5.29 -10.15 -1.57
C ILE A 21 5.51 -10.80 -2.94
N PRO A 22 4.71 -11.83 -3.29
CA PRO A 22 4.89 -12.49 -4.58
C PRO A 22 4.82 -11.51 -5.74
N GLY A 23 5.82 -11.58 -6.61
CA GLY A 23 5.89 -10.74 -7.78
C GLY A 23 6.46 -9.35 -7.57
N MET A 24 6.79 -8.97 -6.33
CA MET A 24 7.32 -7.63 -6.08
C MET A 24 8.64 -7.39 -6.82
N ASN A 25 9.56 -8.34 -6.76
CA ASN A 25 10.84 -8.20 -7.46
C ASN A 25 10.65 -8.12 -8.96
N GLU A 26 9.75 -8.93 -9.51
CA GLU A 26 9.46 -8.91 -10.93
C GLU A 26 8.88 -7.56 -11.34
N LEU A 27 7.97 -7.03 -10.51
CA LEU A 27 7.34 -5.73 -10.77
C LEU A 27 8.36 -4.60 -10.77
N LEU A 28 9.27 -4.61 -9.79
CA LEU A 28 10.27 -3.55 -9.67
C LEU A 28 11.32 -3.60 -10.79
N GLN A 29 11.57 -4.79 -11.34
CA GLN A 29 12.56 -4.97 -12.39
C GLN A 29 11.95 -4.93 -13.80
N ALA A 30 10.63 -4.90 -13.91
CA ALA A 30 9.97 -4.92 -15.20
C ALA A 30 10.28 -3.66 -16.01
N SER A 31 10.55 -3.85 -17.31
CA SER A 31 10.69 -2.73 -18.21
C SER A 31 9.31 -2.10 -18.46
N PRO A 32 9.25 -0.84 -18.94
CA PRO A 32 7.96 -0.21 -19.23
C PRO A 32 7.06 -1.04 -20.16
N ALA A 33 7.66 -1.79 -21.09
CA ALA A 33 6.89 -2.63 -22.00
C ALA A 33 6.31 -3.86 -21.30
N GLU A 34 7.01 -4.40 -20.32
CA GLU A 34 6.57 -5.58 -19.57
C GLU A 34 5.64 -5.27 -18.41
N LYS A 35 5.67 -4.04 -17.94
CA LYS A 35 4.99 -3.64 -16.71
C LYS A 35 3.49 -3.95 -16.69
N PRO A 36 2.71 -3.64 -17.74
CA PRO A 36 1.27 -3.95 -17.72
C PRO A 36 0.99 -5.44 -17.52
N GLU A 37 1.81 -6.30 -18.11
CA GLU A 37 1.64 -7.74 -18.01
C GLU A 37 1.96 -8.23 -16.60
N VAL A 38 3.05 -7.73 -16.02
CA VAL A 38 3.45 -8.09 -14.66
C VAL A 38 2.43 -7.58 -13.64
N GLU A 39 1.94 -6.36 -13.84
CA GLU A 39 0.93 -5.78 -12.96
C GLU A 39 -0.36 -6.61 -12.95
N ALA A 40 -0.78 -7.07 -14.12
CA ALA A 40 -1.98 -7.90 -14.22
C ALA A 40 -1.80 -9.24 -13.51
N LYS A 41 -0.57 -9.74 -13.48
CA LYS A 41 -0.24 -11.02 -12.87
C LYS A 41 -0.13 -10.96 -11.35
N TYR A 42 0.29 -9.82 -10.81
CA TYR A 42 0.58 -9.68 -9.38
C TYR A 42 -0.15 -8.46 -8.77
N PRO A 43 -1.47 -8.53 -8.63
CA PRO A 43 -2.24 -7.38 -8.12
C PRO A 43 -1.87 -7.00 -6.69
N ASP A 44 -1.44 -7.94 -5.85
CA ASP A 44 -1.06 -7.61 -4.48
C ASP A 44 0.23 -6.80 -4.44
N ALA A 45 1.18 -7.09 -5.32
CA ALA A 45 2.41 -6.31 -5.41
C ALA A 45 2.11 -4.89 -5.88
N VAL A 46 1.22 -4.76 -6.86
CA VAL A 46 0.78 -3.45 -7.35
C VAL A 46 0.13 -2.65 -6.23
N PHE A 47 -0.75 -3.29 -5.47
CA PHE A 47 -1.42 -2.63 -4.35
C PHE A 47 -0.42 -2.10 -3.34
N ALA A 48 0.58 -2.91 -2.97
CA ALA A 48 1.59 -2.51 -2.00
C ALA A 48 2.39 -1.28 -2.49
N VAL A 49 2.76 -1.26 -3.76
CA VAL A 49 3.48 -0.13 -4.35
C VAL A 49 2.61 1.13 -4.33
N VAL A 50 1.34 1.00 -4.70
CA VAL A 50 0.42 2.14 -4.70
C VAL A 50 0.26 2.70 -3.28
N ILE A 51 0.10 1.83 -2.29
CA ILE A 51 -0.04 2.26 -0.90
C ILE A 51 1.21 3.01 -0.44
N ALA A 52 2.40 2.47 -0.70
CA ALA A 52 3.65 3.11 -0.29
C ALA A 52 3.84 4.47 -0.98
N SER A 53 3.37 4.59 -2.22
CA SER A 53 3.51 5.83 -2.99
C SER A 53 2.48 6.88 -2.63
N SER A 54 1.41 6.51 -1.95
CA SER A 54 0.27 7.39 -1.67
C SER A 54 0.15 7.79 -0.21
N LEU A 55 1.21 7.59 0.58
CA LEU A 55 1.17 7.86 2.02
C LEU A 55 0.88 9.32 2.35
N PHE A 56 1.35 10.23 1.54
CA PHE A 56 1.23 11.67 1.79
C PHE A 56 0.26 12.32 0.82
N ASN A 57 -0.96 11.82 0.83
CA ASN A 57 -2.02 12.42 0.03
C ASN A 57 -2.42 13.77 0.63
N HIS A 58 -2.86 14.71 -0.21
CA HIS A 58 -3.31 16.03 0.25
C HIS A 58 -4.55 15.92 1.10
N ASN A 59 -5.41 14.96 0.84
CA ASN A 59 -6.61 14.76 1.63
C ASN A 59 -6.24 13.97 2.88
N ARG A 60 -6.50 14.57 4.04
CA ARG A 60 -6.13 13.98 5.33
C ARG A 60 -6.80 12.63 5.57
N GLU A 61 -8.10 12.51 5.27
CA GLU A 61 -8.80 11.26 5.49
C GLU A 61 -8.26 10.15 4.61
N VAL A 62 -8.01 10.45 3.34
CA VAL A 62 -7.44 9.48 2.40
C VAL A 62 -6.03 9.08 2.85
N SER A 63 -5.25 10.05 3.32
CA SER A 63 -3.91 9.78 3.83
C SER A 63 -3.96 8.83 5.03
N GLU A 64 -4.89 9.05 5.97
CA GLU A 64 -5.04 8.20 7.14
C GLU A 64 -5.43 6.77 6.75
N ILE A 65 -6.35 6.62 5.80
CA ILE A 65 -6.73 5.30 5.30
C ILE A 65 -5.53 4.58 4.68
N THR A 66 -4.75 5.31 3.90
CA THR A 66 -3.57 4.77 3.25
C THR A 66 -2.49 4.38 4.25
N GLN A 67 -2.25 5.22 5.26
CA GLN A 67 -1.28 4.92 6.30
C GLN A 67 -1.66 3.69 7.10
N LYS A 68 -2.93 3.53 7.40
CA LYS A 68 -3.42 2.36 8.11
C LYS A 68 -3.13 1.08 7.31
N ALA A 69 -3.41 1.11 6.01
CA ALA A 69 -3.12 -0.02 5.15
C ALA A 69 -1.61 -0.31 5.09
N TYR A 70 -0.82 0.74 4.98
CA TYR A 70 0.64 0.62 4.91
C TYR A 70 1.19 -0.07 6.16
N PHE A 71 0.79 0.39 7.35
CA PHE A 71 1.28 -0.19 8.59
C PHE A 71 0.75 -1.60 8.82
N SER A 72 -0.45 -1.91 8.34
CA SER A 72 -0.96 -3.27 8.38
C SER A 72 -0.09 -4.22 7.57
N ILE A 73 0.34 -3.78 6.39
CA ILE A 73 1.25 -4.56 5.55
C ILE A 73 2.59 -4.76 6.28
N LEU A 74 3.13 -3.69 6.87
CA LEU A 74 4.41 -3.77 7.59
C LEU A 74 4.33 -4.70 8.79
N ASN A 75 3.16 -4.82 9.39
CA ASN A 75 2.96 -5.71 10.54
C ASN A 75 2.74 -7.17 10.15
N GLY A 76 2.79 -7.45 8.86
CA GLY A 76 2.70 -8.81 8.36
C GLY A 76 1.29 -9.33 8.18
N GLU A 77 0.29 -8.44 8.15
CA GLU A 77 -1.08 -8.87 7.91
C GLU A 77 -1.25 -9.36 6.48
N ASN A 78 -2.22 -10.24 6.29
CA ASN A 78 -2.51 -10.78 4.97
C ASN A 78 -2.84 -9.65 3.99
N ILE A 79 -2.10 -9.58 2.90
CA ILE A 79 -2.22 -8.44 1.98
C ILE A 79 -3.58 -8.39 1.28
N ALA A 80 -4.18 -9.53 1.01
CA ALA A 80 -5.52 -9.56 0.40
C ALA A 80 -6.55 -8.98 1.36
N SER A 81 -6.43 -9.27 2.65
CA SER A 81 -7.32 -8.71 3.68
C SER A 81 -7.11 -7.20 3.81
N VAL A 82 -5.87 -6.75 3.77
CA VAL A 82 -5.56 -5.31 3.83
C VAL A 82 -6.15 -4.61 2.62
N ARG A 83 -6.00 -5.20 1.43
CA ARG A 83 -6.55 -4.63 0.20
C ARG A 83 -8.08 -4.53 0.26
N PHE A 84 -8.72 -5.56 0.77
CA PHE A 84 -10.19 -5.56 0.92
C PHE A 84 -10.62 -4.44 1.87
N ALA A 85 -9.97 -4.31 3.03
CA ALA A 85 -10.29 -3.28 4.00
C ALA A 85 -10.03 -1.88 3.45
N TYR A 86 -8.93 -1.70 2.73
CA TYR A 86 -8.59 -0.42 2.11
C TYR A 86 -9.63 -0.02 1.06
N ASN A 87 -10.01 -0.96 0.21
CA ASN A 87 -11.00 -0.69 -0.83
C ASN A 87 -12.34 -0.33 -0.22
N LYS A 88 -12.74 -1.01 0.84
CA LYS A 88 -13.97 -0.70 1.53
C LYS A 88 -13.93 0.68 2.16
N ALA A 89 -12.84 1.03 2.82
CA ALA A 89 -12.68 2.33 3.47
C ALA A 89 -12.69 3.47 2.45
N THR A 90 -12.01 3.31 1.32
CA THR A 90 -12.01 4.33 0.28
C THR A 90 -13.36 4.45 -0.40
N ASP A 91 -14.04 3.33 -0.59
CA ASP A 91 -15.39 3.31 -1.18
C ASP A 91 -16.37 4.07 -0.27
N ASP A 92 -16.32 3.79 1.03
CA ASP A 92 -17.17 4.49 2.00
C ASP A 92 -16.85 5.99 2.02
N TYR A 93 -15.57 6.35 1.93
CA TYR A 93 -15.16 7.75 1.87
C TYR A 93 -15.77 8.45 0.66
N TRP A 94 -15.63 7.85 -0.53
CA TRP A 94 -16.15 8.45 -1.75
C TRP A 94 -17.66 8.52 -1.76
N LYS A 95 -18.36 7.51 -1.25
CA LYS A 95 -19.81 7.54 -1.14
C LYS A 95 -20.28 8.68 -0.25
N LYS A 96 -19.62 8.84 0.89
CA LYS A 96 -19.95 9.92 1.82
C LYS A 96 -19.80 11.29 1.15
N HIS A 97 -18.71 11.50 0.43
CA HIS A 97 -18.43 12.80 -0.17
C HIS A 97 -19.19 13.06 -1.46
N MET A 98 -19.59 12.02 -2.16
CA MET A 98 -20.41 12.17 -3.36
C MET A 98 -21.87 12.48 -3.05
N TRP A 99 -22.35 11.99 -1.94
CA TRP A 99 -23.76 12.18 -1.57
C TRP A 99 -24.00 13.43 -0.74
N ASP A 100 -22.96 14.10 -0.29
CA ASP A 100 -23.07 15.29 0.55
C ASP A 100 -23.18 16.59 -0.25
N ASP A 101 -23.28 16.53 -1.52
CA ASP A 101 -23.42 17.74 -2.35
C ASP A 101 -24.84 18.29 -2.33
#